data_b94eeac78dd49dc2b5715a7f0e046675
#
_entry.id   b94eeac78dd49dc2b5715a7f0e046675
#
_cell.length_a   1.000
_cell.length_b   1.000
_cell.length_c   1.000
_cell.angle_alpha   90.00
_cell.angle_beta   90.00
_cell.angle_gamma   90.00
#
_symmetry.space_group_name_H-M   'P 1'
#
loop_
_entity.id
_entity.type
_entity.pdbx_description
1 polymer ?
#
loop_
_entity_poly.entity_id
_entity_poly.type
_entity_poly.pdbx_seq_one_letter_code
_entity_poly.pdbx_strand_id
1 'polypeptide(L)'
;DRLIAGRLQEAGAATVVVVNKVDAAGRDAVGAQLAEAGEWDFAAYVPLSALQAENLEPLVAELTALLPEGPAYFPPGTTTDQPEEFLIGELIREKFLARLRAELPHSLAVVVEGIEEQPGGVVRVEARLAVERESQKGMVIGHGGGLLREAGSEARAEIEALLGTRVFLDLRVRVEKD
;
A
#
# COMPACT_ATOMS: atom_id res chain seq x y z
N ASP A 1 18.79 6.55 2.64
CA ASP A 1 18.10 7.85 2.74
C ASP A 1 18.99 9.01 2.26
N ARG A 2 20.30 9.09 2.64
CA ARG A 2 21.21 10.18 2.21
C ARG A 2 21.35 10.33 0.70
N LEU A 3 21.37 9.23 -0.07
CA LEU A 3 21.41 9.28 -1.53
C LEU A 3 20.15 9.93 -2.12
N ILE A 4 18.97 9.61 -1.55
CA ILE A 4 17.69 10.20 -1.96
C ILE A 4 17.66 11.68 -1.59
N ALA A 5 18.07 12.02 -0.37
CA ALA A 5 18.17 13.41 0.09
C ALA A 5 19.05 14.26 -0.84
N GLY A 6 20.23 13.78 -1.21
CA GLY A 6 21.10 14.48 -2.15
C GLY A 6 20.44 14.75 -3.51
N ARG A 7 19.74 13.78 -4.07
CA ARG A 7 19.00 13.95 -5.35
C ARG A 7 17.87 14.96 -5.25
N LEU A 8 17.16 14.98 -4.12
CA LEU A 8 16.06 15.95 -3.89
C LEU A 8 16.59 17.37 -3.73
N GLN A 9 17.74 17.53 -3.06
CA GLN A 9 18.44 18.83 -2.96
C GLN A 9 18.89 19.33 -4.33
N GLU A 10 19.50 18.47 -5.15
CA GLU A 10 19.90 18.82 -6.53
C GLU A 10 18.70 19.22 -7.41
N ALA A 11 17.55 18.57 -7.21
CA ALA A 11 16.32 18.90 -7.93
C ALA A 11 15.65 20.21 -7.47
N GLY A 12 16.03 20.75 -6.31
CA GLY A 12 15.45 21.97 -5.74
C GLY A 12 13.96 21.86 -5.40
N ALA A 13 13.45 20.63 -5.21
CA ALA A 13 12.05 20.41 -4.90
C ALA A 13 11.72 20.73 -3.44
N ALA A 14 10.61 21.41 -3.17
CA ALA A 14 10.11 21.60 -1.82
C ALA A 14 9.84 20.22 -1.21
N THR A 15 10.55 19.90 -0.12
CA THR A 15 10.58 18.56 0.46
C THR A 15 10.20 18.60 1.93
N VAL A 16 9.28 17.73 2.35
CA VAL A 16 8.96 17.45 3.76
C VAL A 16 9.53 16.08 4.11
N VAL A 17 10.34 16.02 5.15
CA VAL A 17 10.90 14.76 5.66
C VAL A 17 10.00 14.21 6.75
N VAL A 18 9.54 12.99 6.58
CA VAL A 18 8.70 12.28 7.54
C VAL A 18 9.50 11.19 8.26
N VAL A 19 9.64 11.32 9.58
CA VAL A 19 10.18 10.26 10.45
C VAL A 19 9.01 9.43 10.96
N ASN A 20 8.67 8.36 10.23
CA ASN A 20 7.51 7.52 10.53
C ASN A 20 7.83 6.41 11.54
N LYS A 21 6.78 5.77 12.08
CA LYS A 21 6.81 4.66 13.05
C LYS A 21 7.36 5.09 14.42
N VAL A 22 7.03 6.30 14.87
CA VAL A 22 7.45 6.77 16.20
C VAL A 22 6.85 5.93 17.34
N ASP A 23 5.74 5.24 17.08
CA ASP A 23 5.12 4.25 17.97
C ASP A 23 6.00 3.02 18.26
N ALA A 24 6.89 2.66 17.32
CA ALA A 24 7.79 1.52 17.42
C ALA A 24 9.20 1.90 17.90
N ALA A 25 9.49 3.18 18.13
CA ALA A 25 10.82 3.68 18.49
C ALA A 25 10.78 4.48 19.81
N GLY A 26 11.88 4.43 20.58
CA GLY A 26 12.04 5.30 21.76
C GLY A 26 12.26 6.76 21.36
N ARG A 27 11.86 7.70 22.23
CA ARG A 27 11.98 9.15 21.99
C ARG A 27 13.41 9.58 21.60
N ASP A 28 14.43 9.01 22.24
CA ASP A 28 15.83 9.34 21.96
C ASP A 28 16.23 8.93 20.53
N ALA A 29 15.75 7.78 20.06
CA ALA A 29 16.00 7.31 18.70
C ALA A 29 15.31 8.20 17.67
N VAL A 30 14.07 8.61 17.91
CA VAL A 30 13.34 9.57 17.08
C VAL A 30 14.06 10.92 17.05
N GLY A 31 14.52 11.41 18.21
CA GLY A 31 15.28 12.65 18.31
C GLY A 31 16.59 12.62 17.53
N ALA A 32 17.34 11.52 17.63
CA ALA A 32 18.58 11.33 16.88
C ALA A 32 18.32 11.31 15.36
N GLN A 33 17.25 10.64 14.91
CA GLN A 33 16.88 10.57 13.50
C GLN A 33 16.46 11.95 12.94
N LEU A 34 15.71 12.73 13.75
CA LEU A 34 15.33 14.10 13.40
C LEU A 34 16.57 15.03 13.32
N ALA A 35 17.49 14.88 14.26
CA ALA A 35 18.75 15.67 14.26
C ALA A 35 19.59 15.36 13.00
N GLU A 36 19.72 14.08 12.63
CA GLU A 36 20.43 13.69 11.40
C GLU A 36 19.72 14.22 10.15
N ALA A 37 18.39 14.06 10.08
CA ALA A 37 17.63 14.56 8.95
C ALA A 37 17.65 16.08 8.84
N GLY A 38 17.67 16.80 9.97
CA GLY A 38 17.75 18.27 10.03
C GLY A 38 19.01 18.87 9.36
N GLU A 39 20.06 18.06 9.17
CA GLU A 39 21.25 18.48 8.43
C GLU A 39 21.00 18.61 6.91
N TRP A 40 19.90 18.11 6.40
CA TRP A 40 19.60 18.09 4.95
C TRP A 40 18.98 19.38 4.39
N ASP A 41 18.63 20.35 5.25
CA ASP A 41 18.07 21.66 4.87
C ASP A 41 16.82 21.55 3.97
N PHE A 42 15.84 20.75 4.39
CA PHE A 42 14.53 20.65 3.74
C PHE A 42 13.47 21.54 4.41
N ALA A 43 12.33 21.72 3.76
CA ALA A 43 11.29 22.65 4.16
C ALA A 43 10.69 22.36 5.55
N ALA A 44 10.47 21.08 5.88
CA ALA A 44 9.94 20.67 7.18
C ALA A 44 10.32 19.22 7.55
N TYR A 45 10.22 18.92 8.86
CA TYR A 45 10.54 17.62 9.45
C TYR A 45 9.42 17.21 10.39
N VAL A 46 8.69 16.13 10.08
CA VAL A 46 7.52 15.71 10.85
C VAL A 46 7.70 14.29 11.39
N PRO A 47 7.86 14.12 12.72
CA PRO A 47 7.78 12.81 13.34
C PRO A 47 6.31 12.38 13.46
N LEU A 48 5.97 11.16 12.99
CA LEU A 48 4.60 10.66 13.04
C LEU A 48 4.52 9.14 13.18
N SER A 49 3.35 8.63 13.53
CA SER A 49 2.97 7.25 13.34
C SER A 49 1.75 7.18 12.40
N ALA A 50 1.97 6.72 11.19
CA ALA A 50 0.89 6.49 10.25
C ALA A 50 -0.07 5.39 10.76
N LEU A 51 0.47 4.37 11.46
CA LEU A 51 -0.32 3.27 12.04
C LEU A 51 -1.28 3.74 13.13
N GLN A 52 -0.81 4.66 14.00
CA GLN A 52 -1.60 5.18 15.12
C GLN A 52 -2.30 6.51 14.78
N ALA A 53 -2.18 6.98 13.55
CA ALA A 53 -2.66 8.30 13.12
C ALA A 53 -2.13 9.46 13.99
N GLU A 54 -0.94 9.30 14.59
CA GLU A 54 -0.30 10.31 15.44
C GLU A 54 0.44 11.33 14.57
N ASN A 55 0.25 12.64 14.83
CA ASN A 55 0.88 13.76 14.14
C ASN A 55 0.61 13.83 12.61
N LEU A 56 -0.52 13.34 12.14
CA LEU A 56 -0.91 13.48 10.73
C LEU A 56 -1.33 14.91 10.39
N GLU A 57 -2.01 15.61 11.31
CA GLU A 57 -2.45 16.99 11.10
C GLU A 57 -1.27 17.96 10.83
N PRO A 58 -0.15 17.93 11.59
CA PRO A 58 1.04 18.71 11.28
C PRO A 58 1.60 18.41 9.88
N LEU A 59 1.64 17.15 9.48
CA LEU A 59 2.09 16.79 8.12
C LEU A 59 1.20 17.43 7.05
N VAL A 60 -0.13 17.33 7.21
CA VAL A 60 -1.09 17.93 6.26
C VAL A 60 -0.93 19.45 6.21
N ALA A 61 -0.72 20.10 7.36
CA ALA A 61 -0.51 21.54 7.42
C ALA A 61 0.76 21.98 6.66
N GLU A 62 1.89 21.29 6.88
CA GLU A 62 3.15 21.57 6.16
C GLU A 62 3.02 21.35 4.66
N LEU A 63 2.41 20.24 4.24
CA LEU A 63 2.16 19.97 2.81
C LEU A 63 1.27 21.04 2.18
N THR A 64 0.19 21.43 2.89
CA THR A 64 -0.74 22.46 2.40
C THR A 64 -0.06 23.82 2.25
N ALA A 65 0.82 24.19 3.18
CA ALA A 65 1.58 25.44 3.13
C ALA A 65 2.55 25.51 1.95
N LEU A 66 3.04 24.36 1.46
CA LEU A 66 3.94 24.28 0.32
C LEU A 66 3.22 24.22 -1.04
N LEU A 67 1.92 23.94 -1.06
CA LEU A 67 1.16 23.87 -2.31
C LEU A 67 0.87 25.28 -2.85
N PRO A 68 1.06 25.50 -4.17
CA PRO A 68 0.65 26.75 -4.80
C PRO A 68 -0.88 26.83 -4.90
N GLU A 69 -1.43 28.03 -4.84
CA GLU A 69 -2.83 28.25 -5.18
C GLU A 69 -3.08 27.91 -6.64
N GLY A 70 -4.16 27.19 -6.93
CA GLY A 70 -4.49 26.76 -8.29
C GLY A 70 -5.88 26.12 -8.38
N PRO A 71 -6.34 25.80 -9.62
CA PRO A 71 -7.59 25.09 -9.80
C PRO A 71 -7.52 23.66 -9.26
N ALA A 72 -8.67 23.10 -8.89
CA ALA A 72 -8.76 21.69 -8.57
C ALA A 72 -8.48 20.84 -9.82
N TYR A 73 -7.47 19.98 -9.76
CA TYR A 73 -7.12 19.10 -10.89
C TYR A 73 -8.00 17.84 -10.96
N PHE A 74 -8.61 17.45 -9.84
CA PHE A 74 -9.47 16.29 -9.74
C PHE A 74 -10.90 16.68 -9.33
N PRO A 75 -11.93 15.98 -9.81
CA PRO A 75 -13.30 16.19 -9.39
C PRO A 75 -13.47 16.05 -7.86
N PRO A 76 -14.43 16.77 -7.25
CA PRO A 76 -14.74 16.58 -5.83
C PRO A 76 -15.08 15.11 -5.52
N GLY A 77 -14.51 14.58 -4.44
CA GLY A 77 -14.73 13.20 -4.03
C GLY A 77 -13.79 12.17 -4.66
N THR A 78 -12.89 12.58 -5.57
CA THR A 78 -11.84 11.70 -6.07
C THR A 78 -10.84 11.40 -4.94
N THR A 79 -10.74 10.15 -4.55
CA THR A 79 -9.81 9.69 -3.49
C THR A 79 -8.51 9.13 -4.04
N THR A 80 -8.52 8.69 -5.30
CA THR A 80 -7.36 8.10 -6.00
C THR A 80 -7.54 8.20 -7.51
N ASP A 81 -6.45 8.25 -8.24
CA ASP A 81 -6.38 8.16 -9.71
C ASP A 81 -5.94 6.77 -10.19
N GLN A 82 -5.74 5.84 -9.24
CA GLN A 82 -5.32 4.48 -9.58
C GLN A 82 -6.47 3.69 -10.23
N PRO A 83 -6.17 2.85 -11.24
CA PRO A 83 -7.15 1.94 -11.81
C PRO A 83 -7.77 1.02 -10.76
N GLU A 84 -9.04 0.67 -10.95
CA GLU A 84 -9.78 -0.21 -10.03
C GLU A 84 -9.12 -1.57 -9.87
N GLU A 85 -8.58 -2.13 -10.96
CA GLU A 85 -7.81 -3.37 -10.97
C GLU A 85 -6.58 -3.31 -10.05
N PHE A 86 -5.91 -2.17 -10.01
CA PHE A 86 -4.76 -1.96 -9.14
C PHE A 86 -5.18 -1.96 -7.67
N LEU A 87 -6.23 -1.21 -7.33
CA LEU A 87 -6.75 -1.14 -5.95
C LEU A 87 -7.20 -2.51 -5.45
N ILE A 88 -7.93 -3.26 -6.27
CA ILE A 88 -8.36 -4.62 -5.96
C ILE A 88 -7.15 -5.55 -5.77
N GLY A 89 -6.15 -5.43 -6.64
CA GLY A 89 -4.92 -6.20 -6.53
C GLY A 89 -4.18 -5.95 -5.20
N GLU A 90 -4.08 -4.70 -4.78
CA GLU A 90 -3.45 -4.33 -3.52
C GLU A 90 -4.27 -4.76 -2.29
N LEU A 91 -5.61 -4.68 -2.32
CA LEU A 91 -6.46 -5.24 -1.27
C LEU A 91 -6.23 -6.75 -1.09
N ILE A 92 -6.19 -7.49 -2.20
CA ILE A 92 -5.88 -8.92 -2.16
C ILE A 92 -4.48 -9.12 -1.58
N ARG A 93 -3.46 -8.42 -2.10
CA ARG A 93 -2.07 -8.56 -1.68
C ARG A 93 -1.89 -8.32 -0.18
N GLU A 94 -2.53 -7.30 0.36
CA GLU A 94 -2.49 -6.97 1.80
C GLU A 94 -2.91 -8.14 2.68
N LYS A 95 -4.02 -8.85 2.35
CA LYS A 95 -4.51 -9.97 3.16
C LYS A 95 -3.54 -11.15 3.19
N PHE A 96 -2.82 -11.37 2.09
CA PHE A 96 -1.77 -12.38 2.04
C PHE A 96 -0.51 -11.93 2.79
N LEU A 97 -0.07 -10.67 2.63
CA LEU A 97 1.10 -10.15 3.32
C LEU A 97 0.98 -10.20 4.84
N ALA A 98 -0.20 -9.94 5.37
CA ALA A 98 -0.47 -10.01 6.82
C ALA A 98 -0.25 -11.42 7.41
N ARG A 99 -0.29 -12.47 6.57
CA ARG A 99 -0.19 -13.88 6.97
C ARG A 99 1.12 -14.54 6.58
N LEU A 100 1.77 -14.03 5.56
CA LEU A 100 3.03 -14.56 5.06
C LEU A 100 4.20 -14.01 5.87
N ARG A 101 5.23 -14.85 6.06
CA ARG A 101 6.42 -14.51 6.86
C ARG A 101 7.69 -14.66 6.02
N ALA A 102 8.81 -14.15 6.55
CA ALA A 102 10.14 -14.20 5.95
C ALA A 102 10.22 -13.46 4.60
N GLU A 103 10.82 -14.03 3.59
CA GLU A 103 11.06 -13.41 2.29
C GLU A 103 9.87 -13.48 1.33
N LEU A 104 8.84 -14.27 1.65
CA LEU A 104 7.68 -14.48 0.80
C LEU A 104 6.90 -13.19 0.47
N PRO A 105 6.75 -12.22 1.41
CA PRO A 105 6.09 -10.96 1.13
C PRO A 105 6.69 -10.18 -0.05
N HIS A 106 7.99 -10.32 -0.28
CA HIS A 106 8.70 -9.61 -1.35
C HIS A 106 8.58 -10.28 -2.73
N SER A 107 8.23 -11.57 -2.74
CA SER A 107 8.11 -12.40 -3.95
C SER A 107 6.66 -12.65 -4.37
N LEU A 108 5.68 -12.00 -3.72
CA LEU A 108 4.27 -12.12 -4.05
C LEU A 108 3.81 -10.92 -4.88
N ALA A 109 3.42 -11.16 -6.11
CA ALA A 109 2.69 -10.21 -6.93
C ALA A 109 1.23 -10.65 -7.09
N VAL A 110 0.32 -9.68 -7.18
CA VAL A 110 -1.10 -9.92 -7.48
C VAL A 110 -1.46 -9.16 -8.74
N VAL A 111 -2.02 -9.87 -9.71
CA VAL A 111 -2.46 -9.31 -10.98
C VAL A 111 -3.95 -9.60 -11.14
N VAL A 112 -4.77 -8.57 -11.26
CA VAL A 112 -6.18 -8.70 -11.62
C VAL A 112 -6.24 -8.90 -13.13
N GLU A 113 -6.79 -10.04 -13.55
CA GLU A 113 -6.86 -10.46 -14.96
C GLU A 113 -8.17 -10.05 -15.62
N GLY A 114 -9.22 -9.82 -14.83
CA GLY A 114 -10.52 -9.39 -15.34
C GLY A 114 -11.47 -8.99 -14.22
N ILE A 115 -12.32 -8.01 -14.55
CA ILE A 115 -13.45 -7.57 -13.74
C ILE A 115 -14.66 -7.57 -14.67
N GLU A 116 -15.65 -8.41 -14.40
CA GLU A 116 -16.81 -8.59 -15.27
C GLU A 116 -18.11 -8.54 -14.46
N GLU A 117 -19.07 -7.74 -14.89
CA GLU A 117 -20.39 -7.75 -14.33
C GLU A 117 -21.18 -8.97 -14.82
N GLN A 118 -21.70 -9.76 -13.89
CA GLN A 118 -22.49 -10.95 -14.17
C GLN A 118 -23.99 -10.68 -14.06
N PRO A 119 -24.85 -11.46 -14.72
CA PRO A 119 -26.28 -11.36 -14.55
C PRO A 119 -26.68 -11.44 -13.06
N GLY A 120 -27.50 -10.50 -12.60
CA GLY A 120 -27.93 -10.41 -11.20
C GLY A 120 -27.11 -9.45 -10.34
N GLY A 121 -26.22 -8.63 -10.95
CA GLY A 121 -25.49 -7.56 -10.29
C GLY A 121 -24.35 -8.07 -9.40
N VAL A 122 -23.79 -9.23 -9.71
CA VAL A 122 -22.58 -9.75 -9.07
C VAL A 122 -21.38 -9.43 -9.97
N VAL A 123 -20.34 -8.85 -9.40
CA VAL A 123 -19.08 -8.62 -10.13
C VAL A 123 -18.15 -9.80 -9.93
N ARG A 124 -17.71 -10.41 -11.03
CA ARG A 124 -16.66 -11.43 -11.02
C ARG A 124 -15.31 -10.77 -11.15
N VAL A 125 -14.45 -11.03 -10.18
CA VAL A 125 -13.05 -10.60 -10.17
C VAL A 125 -12.17 -11.84 -10.32
N GLU A 126 -11.38 -11.89 -11.37
CA GLU A 126 -10.35 -12.91 -11.58
C GLU A 126 -8.99 -12.33 -11.26
N ALA A 127 -8.27 -12.94 -10.31
CA ALA A 127 -6.95 -12.49 -9.94
C ALA A 127 -5.96 -13.64 -9.78
N ARG A 128 -4.73 -13.37 -10.17
CA ARG A 128 -3.61 -14.27 -10.14
C ARG A 128 -2.58 -13.81 -9.10
N LEU A 129 -2.24 -14.73 -8.20
CA LEU A 129 -1.14 -14.57 -7.26
C LEU A 129 0.10 -15.23 -7.90
N ALA A 130 1.08 -14.42 -8.26
CA ALA A 130 2.34 -14.86 -8.84
C ALA A 130 3.40 -15.00 -7.75
N VAL A 131 4.13 -16.10 -7.78
CA VAL A 131 5.27 -16.41 -6.90
C VAL A 131 6.42 -16.97 -7.74
N GLU A 132 7.65 -16.84 -7.28
CA GLU A 132 8.85 -17.25 -8.02
C GLU A 132 9.12 -18.78 -8.01
N ARG A 133 8.65 -19.48 -6.94
CA ARG A 133 9.02 -20.88 -6.68
C ARG A 133 7.82 -21.75 -6.29
N GLU A 134 7.87 -23.05 -6.65
CA GLU A 134 6.83 -24.02 -6.26
C GLU A 134 6.67 -24.18 -4.75
N SER A 135 7.75 -24.05 -3.96
CA SER A 135 7.68 -24.07 -2.50
C SER A 135 6.86 -22.90 -1.96
N GLN A 136 6.98 -21.73 -2.57
CA GLN A 136 6.22 -20.53 -2.20
C GLN A 136 4.73 -20.68 -2.55
N LYS A 137 4.41 -21.30 -3.70
CA LYS A 137 3.04 -21.61 -4.10
C LYS A 137 2.30 -22.43 -3.03
N GLY A 138 2.97 -23.47 -2.49
CA GLY A 138 2.42 -24.27 -1.41
C GLY A 138 2.13 -23.44 -0.15
N MET A 139 2.99 -22.49 0.19
CA MET A 139 2.81 -21.60 1.34
C MET A 139 1.64 -20.64 1.15
N VAL A 140 1.49 -20.05 -0.05
CA VAL A 140 0.38 -19.13 -0.38
C VAL A 140 -0.97 -19.86 -0.38
N ILE A 141 -1.02 -21.10 -0.85
CA ILE A 141 -2.23 -21.93 -0.80
C ILE A 141 -2.55 -22.32 0.65
N GLY A 142 -1.53 -22.67 1.41
CA GLY A 142 -1.67 -23.13 2.79
C GLY A 142 -2.19 -24.57 2.88
N HIS A 143 -2.19 -25.11 4.11
CA HIS A 143 -2.67 -26.47 4.35
C HIS A 143 -4.15 -26.63 3.93
N GLY A 144 -4.44 -27.57 3.04
CA GLY A 144 -5.80 -27.78 2.53
C GLY A 144 -6.45 -26.56 1.86
N GLY A 145 -5.65 -25.61 1.37
CA GLY A 145 -6.15 -24.35 0.80
C GLY A 145 -6.65 -23.36 1.84
N GLY A 146 -6.29 -23.54 3.11
CA GLY A 146 -6.81 -22.72 4.21
C GLY A 146 -6.45 -21.25 4.08
N LEU A 147 -5.16 -20.93 3.87
CA LEU A 147 -4.70 -19.55 3.77
C LEU A 147 -5.34 -18.82 2.57
N LEU A 148 -5.37 -19.48 1.40
CA LEU A 148 -6.00 -18.94 0.20
C LEU A 148 -7.49 -18.62 0.42
N ARG A 149 -8.22 -19.50 1.13
CA ARG A 149 -9.64 -19.31 1.43
C ARG A 149 -9.87 -18.18 2.43
N GLU A 150 -9.11 -18.12 3.51
CA GLU A 150 -9.25 -17.09 4.55
C GLU A 150 -8.90 -15.71 4.01
N ALA A 151 -7.71 -15.55 3.44
CA ALA A 151 -7.26 -14.29 2.86
C ALA A 151 -8.18 -13.83 1.71
N GLY A 152 -8.62 -14.77 0.86
CA GLY A 152 -9.57 -14.48 -0.21
C GLY A 152 -10.94 -14.04 0.30
N SER A 153 -11.44 -14.62 1.40
CA SER A 153 -12.73 -14.20 1.98
C SER A 153 -12.66 -12.79 2.57
N GLU A 154 -11.57 -12.43 3.22
CA GLU A 154 -11.37 -11.08 3.75
C GLU A 154 -11.18 -10.06 2.62
N ALA A 155 -10.34 -10.37 1.62
CA ALA A 155 -10.17 -9.52 0.45
C ALA A 155 -11.52 -9.28 -0.25
N ARG A 156 -12.33 -10.33 -0.45
CA ARG A 156 -13.65 -10.20 -1.05
C ARG A 156 -14.54 -9.23 -0.31
N ALA A 157 -14.59 -9.30 1.03
CA ALA A 157 -15.43 -8.39 1.83
C ALA A 157 -15.02 -6.91 1.65
N GLU A 158 -13.73 -6.62 1.56
CA GLU A 158 -13.25 -5.26 1.31
C GLU A 158 -13.46 -4.80 -0.13
N ILE A 159 -13.31 -5.71 -1.11
CA ILE A 159 -13.62 -5.42 -2.51
C ILE A 159 -15.13 -5.14 -2.67
N GLU A 160 -16.01 -5.88 -2.00
CA GLU A 160 -17.45 -5.63 -1.97
C GLU A 160 -17.78 -4.24 -1.38
N ALA A 161 -17.05 -3.82 -0.34
CA ALA A 161 -17.19 -2.48 0.23
C ALA A 161 -16.67 -1.39 -0.73
N LEU A 162 -15.58 -1.64 -1.45
CA LEU A 162 -15.02 -0.72 -2.45
C LEU A 162 -15.98 -0.53 -3.64
N LEU A 163 -16.52 -1.63 -4.18
CA LEU A 163 -17.36 -1.62 -5.38
C LEU A 163 -18.85 -1.36 -5.09
N GLY A 164 -19.27 -1.42 -3.83
CA GLY A 164 -20.67 -1.26 -3.43
C GLY A 164 -21.61 -2.37 -3.92
N THR A 165 -21.06 -3.54 -4.31
CA THR A 165 -21.81 -4.66 -4.86
C THR A 165 -21.24 -6.00 -4.42
N ARG A 166 -21.98 -7.10 -4.66
CA ARG A 166 -21.49 -8.45 -4.37
C ARG A 166 -20.39 -8.85 -5.33
N VAL A 167 -19.38 -9.57 -4.82
CA VAL A 167 -18.24 -10.01 -5.58
C VAL A 167 -18.07 -11.53 -5.54
N PHE A 168 -17.86 -12.13 -6.70
CA PHE A 168 -17.30 -13.46 -6.83
C PHE A 168 -15.80 -13.35 -7.14
N LEU A 169 -14.96 -13.67 -6.15
CA LEU A 169 -13.50 -13.57 -6.26
C LEU A 169 -12.90 -14.93 -6.63
N ASP A 170 -12.33 -15.05 -7.83
CA ASP A 170 -11.61 -16.23 -8.33
C ASP A 170 -10.10 -15.98 -8.21
N LEU A 171 -9.45 -16.70 -7.27
CA LEU A 171 -8.02 -16.58 -7.02
C LEU A 171 -7.25 -17.80 -7.54
N ARG A 172 -6.20 -17.57 -8.33
CA ARG A 172 -5.31 -18.61 -8.86
C ARG A 172 -3.87 -18.33 -8.48
N VAL A 173 -3.16 -19.36 -8.00
CA VAL A 173 -1.73 -19.24 -7.66
C VAL A 173 -0.89 -19.83 -8.77
N ARG A 174 0.04 -19.04 -9.31
CA ARG A 174 0.94 -19.43 -10.40
C ARG A 174 2.40 -19.23 -10.00
N VAL A 175 3.27 -20.07 -10.51
CA VAL A 175 4.72 -19.86 -10.44
C VAL A 175 5.15 -19.18 -11.73
N GLU A 176 5.75 -18.01 -11.58
CA GLU A 176 6.33 -17.23 -12.67
C GLU A 176 7.79 -16.99 -12.34
N LYS A 177 8.67 -17.34 -13.26
CA LYS A 177 10.10 -17.07 -13.14
C LYS A 177 10.38 -15.79 -13.93
N ASP A 178 11.04 -14.83 -13.29
CA ASP A 178 11.66 -13.70 -13.97
C ASP A 178 12.70 -14.17 -15.01
#